data_10efdc0d343811b80bca239a7d0e264a
#
_entry.id   10efdc0d343811b80bca239a7d0e264a
#
_cell.length_a   1.000
_cell.length_b   1.000
_cell.length_c   1.000
_cell.angle_alpha   90.00
_cell.angle_beta   90.00
_cell.angle_gamma   90.00
#
_symmetry.space_group_name_H-M   'P 1'
#
loop_
_entity.id
_entity.type
_entity.pdbx_description
1 polymer ?
#
loop_
_entity_poly.entity_id
_entity_poly.type
_entity_poly.pdbx_seq_one_letter_code
_entity_poly.pdbx_strand_id
1 'polypeptide(L)' 'MCLSDFSNCELVALASTLSIALSNEFSKEDLAILSAFFTALGDNLAILSL' A
#
# COMPACT_ATOMS: atom_id res chain seq x y z
N MET A 1 2.14 0.52 -17.13
CA MET A 1 3.13 1.25 -16.32
C MET A 1 3.98 0.24 -15.55
N CYS A 2 5.28 0.43 -15.55
CA CYS A 2 6.19 -0.46 -14.84
C CYS A 2 6.55 0.14 -13.49
N LEU A 3 6.32 -0.61 -12.42
CA LEU A 3 6.61 -0.13 -11.07
C LEU A 3 8.11 0.12 -10.85
N SER A 4 8.95 -0.58 -11.58
CA SER A 4 10.40 -0.37 -11.47
C SER A 4 10.87 0.97 -12.01
N ASP A 5 10.02 1.71 -12.72
CA ASP A 5 10.34 3.05 -13.20
C ASP A 5 10.32 4.08 -12.07
N PHE A 6 9.74 3.75 -10.92
CA PHE A 6 9.71 4.65 -9.78
C PHE A 6 10.95 4.46 -8.92
N SER A 7 11.52 5.58 -8.45
CA SER A 7 12.56 5.50 -7.44
C SER A 7 11.97 5.07 -6.11
N ASN A 8 12.83 4.68 -5.17
CA ASN A 8 12.38 4.31 -3.82
C ASN A 8 11.64 5.46 -3.14
N CYS A 9 12.13 6.68 -3.31
CA CYS A 9 11.48 7.86 -2.73
C CYS A 9 10.11 8.11 -3.35
N GLU A 10 9.99 7.89 -4.66
CA GLU A 10 8.71 8.06 -5.34
C GLU A 10 7.68 7.02 -4.89
N LEU A 11 8.11 5.79 -4.66
CA LEU A 11 7.23 4.74 -4.15
C LEU A 11 6.74 5.05 -2.74
N VAL A 12 7.63 5.54 -1.88
CA VAL A 12 7.24 5.96 -0.53
C VAL A 12 6.26 7.13 -0.58
N ALA A 13 6.52 8.11 -1.43
CA ALA A 13 5.63 9.25 -1.59
C ALA A 13 4.26 8.83 -2.11
N LEU A 14 4.22 7.92 -3.08
CA LEU A 14 2.97 7.40 -3.62
C LEU A 14 2.18 6.65 -2.56
N ALA A 15 2.83 5.77 -1.81
CA ALA A 15 2.19 5.01 -0.74
C ALA A 15 1.62 5.94 0.33
N SER A 16 2.38 6.96 0.72
CA SER A 16 1.94 7.93 1.73
C SER A 16 0.73 8.73 1.25
N THR A 17 0.76 9.18 0.02
CA THR A 17 -0.35 9.94 -0.57
C THR A 17 -1.62 9.09 -0.63
N LEU A 18 -1.50 7.84 -1.06
CA LEU A 18 -2.63 6.93 -1.10
C LEU A 18 -3.17 6.66 0.30
N SER A 19 -2.29 6.52 1.28
CA SER A 19 -2.71 6.27 2.67
C SER A 19 -3.53 7.44 3.20
N ILE A 20 -3.11 8.66 2.96
CA ILE A 20 -3.84 9.85 3.38
C ILE A 20 -5.19 9.93 2.69
N ALA A 21 -5.23 9.69 1.38
CA ALA A 21 -6.47 9.72 0.62
C ALA A 21 -7.47 8.69 1.14
N LEU A 22 -7.00 7.47 1.41
CA LEU A 22 -7.86 6.41 1.95
C LEU A 22 -8.36 6.74 3.35
N SER A 23 -7.52 7.39 4.16
CA SER A 23 -7.91 7.75 5.53
C SER A 23 -9.05 8.76 5.55
N ASN A 24 -9.20 9.55 4.50
CA ASN A 24 -10.30 10.53 4.39
C ASN A 24 -11.61 9.90 3.92
N GLU A 25 -11.56 8.73 3.29
CA GLU A 25 -12.73 8.11 2.68
C GLU A 25 -13.33 6.99 3.52
N PHE A 26 -12.55 6.37 4.40
CA PHE A 26 -12.97 5.19 5.15
C PHE A 26 -12.96 5.44 6.64
N SER A 27 -13.84 4.73 7.36
CA SER A 27 -13.85 4.76 8.82
C SER A 27 -12.58 4.11 9.38
N LYS A 28 -12.31 4.36 10.65
CA LYS A 28 -11.15 3.75 11.30
C LYS A 28 -11.23 2.23 11.33
N GLU A 29 -12.43 1.69 11.49
CA GLU A 29 -12.63 0.23 11.47
C GLU A 29 -12.32 -0.35 10.11
N ASP A 30 -12.79 0.29 9.05
CA ASP A 30 -12.51 -0.15 7.69
C ASP A 30 -11.02 -0.01 7.35
N LEU A 31 -10.37 1.05 7.83
CA LEU A 31 -8.94 1.23 7.63
C LEU A 31 -8.14 0.12 8.31
N ALA A 32 -8.57 -0.33 9.50
CA ALA A 32 -7.90 -1.43 10.18
C ALA A 32 -7.97 -2.71 9.36
N ILE A 33 -9.13 -3.00 8.79
CA ILE A 33 -9.32 -4.17 7.94
C ILE A 33 -8.47 -4.05 6.67
N LEU A 34 -8.50 -2.89 6.02
CA LEU A 34 -7.71 -2.64 4.82
C LEU A 34 -6.21 -2.77 5.08
N SER A 35 -5.75 -2.25 6.22
CA SER A 35 -4.32 -2.33 6.54
C SER A 35 -3.87 -3.76 6.72
N ALA A 36 -4.68 -4.59 7.38
CA ALA A 36 -4.38 -6.01 7.55
C ALA A 36 -4.37 -6.74 6.20
N PHE A 37 -5.32 -6.42 5.34
CA PHE A 37 -5.40 -7.01 4.00
C PHE A 37 -4.17 -6.64 3.16
N PHE A 38 -3.80 -5.37 3.13
CA PHE A 38 -2.66 -4.93 2.33
C PHE A 38 -1.34 -5.47 2.88
N THR A 39 -1.22 -5.61 4.19
CA THR A 39 -0.04 -6.23 4.80
C THR A 39 0.10 -7.67 4.34
N ALA A 40 -0.98 -8.44 4.40
CA ALA A 40 -1.00 -9.82 3.94
C ALA A 40 -0.71 -9.93 2.44
N LEU A 41 -1.31 -9.03 1.66
CA LEU A 41 -1.09 -8.98 0.22
C LEU A 41 0.39 -8.72 -0.10
N GLY A 42 0.99 -7.75 0.58
CA GLY A 42 2.40 -7.42 0.38
C GLY A 42 3.31 -8.60 0.74
N ASP A 43 3.04 -9.25 1.86
CA ASP A 43 3.82 -10.41 2.30
C ASP A 43 3.71 -11.56 1.31
N ASN A 44 2.51 -11.82 0.80
CA ASN A 44 2.31 -12.89 -0.18
C ASN A 44 3.02 -12.59 -1.49
N LEU A 45 2.97 -11.34 -1.94
CA LEU A 45 3.68 -10.93 -3.15
C LEU A 45 5.19 -11.10 -2.99
N ALA A 46 5.71 -10.79 -1.80
CA ALA A 46 7.14 -10.97 -1.52
C ALA A 46 7.54 -12.45 -1.64
N ILE A 47 6.72 -13.35 -1.11
CA ILE A 47 6.97 -14.79 -1.21
C ILE A 47 6.91 -15.24 -2.68
N LEU A 48 5.91 -14.78 -3.41
CA LEU A 48 5.73 -15.15 -4.82
C LEU A 48 6.83 -14.57 -5.71
N SER A 49 7.54 -13.55 -5.26
CA SER A 49 8.62 -12.93 -6.01
C SER A 49 9.96 -13.67 -5.86
N LEU A 50 10.03 -14.65 -4.97
CA LEU A 50 11.24 -15.48 -4.83
C LEU A 50 11.40 -16.39 -6.06
#